data_1506b4855a719273cea333b8d615012d
#
_entry.id   1506b4855a719273cea333b8d615012d
#
_cell.length_a   1.000
_cell.length_b   1.000
_cell.length_c   1.000
_cell.angle_alpha   90.00
_cell.angle_beta   90.00
_cell.angle_gamma   90.00
#
_symmetry.space_group_name_H-M   'P 1'
#
loop_
_entity.id
_entity.type
_entity.pdbx_description
1 polymer ?
#
loop_
_entity_poly.entity_id
_entity_poly.type
_entity_poly.pdbx_seq_one_letter_code
_entity_poly.pdbx_strand_id
1 'polypeptide(L)'
;MDPPEVRQKVYDHFYEAGGFRMLVSTYIDLITDADANKTAAEYIRGRIRQRVNDPEVAELLCPDNHPYGVKRATFESGYFEVFNLPHVRLVDARSTPIERITSRGIATTEQEYEFDVIILATGFDVGSGALLQMGVVGRDNRKLADHWSEGQRAYVGMATHGFPNLFHINGPQSSAALYNNPIGIEDSVDFVSGVIAHADAAGCARVEASESAENRYNELVMECANATLVPTATTWYMGDNIAGKARTPLSLFTGGPMYRAICAEVEATGYAGFSFDQDEQPLSSLVQVDGSAVFFLAGMMNSGAKPLEECNLEEARAAMDMFQFFQAPLPSDVSISEVDFPAGNDGRKLRLYHPKEASAPLPVVLFIHGGGWIGGSLDAFNEPCAALAHNTGALVVSPEYRLAPEHPFPAAVEDTQAALTWVADNIATYGGDPERIAVGGESAGANLAAVAAQRARDDGGPRLTAQVLVAPVTDPLAETASRKLFAHGPVLSIELCARMAGMYVADPAALTSPLIAPARAADLSGLPPALVLTMGVDPLRDEGEDYARALAAAGVPVESRRFEGLIHTTLSMSGPIPRAAEIQEAVATFLVPLFSASNAPTTVGS
;
A
#
# COMPACT_ATOMS: atom_id res chain seq x y z
N MET A 1 10.18 -6.44 15.89
CA MET A 1 11.46 -5.69 16.09
C MET A 1 12.56 -6.68 16.47
N ASP A 2 13.69 -6.70 15.74
CA ASP A 2 14.83 -7.58 16.05
C ASP A 2 15.39 -7.36 17.46
N PRO A 3 16.07 -8.37 18.09
CA PRO A 3 16.78 -8.18 19.33
C PRO A 3 17.85 -7.06 19.23
N PRO A 4 18.14 -6.34 20.33
CA PRO A 4 19.06 -5.19 20.32
C PRO A 4 20.43 -5.51 19.70
N GLU A 5 20.98 -6.70 19.93
CA GLU A 5 22.31 -7.11 19.43
C GLU A 5 22.30 -7.31 17.90
N VAL A 6 21.16 -7.73 17.34
CA VAL A 6 20.99 -7.89 15.89
C VAL A 6 20.87 -6.52 15.25
N ARG A 7 20.01 -5.64 15.81
CA ARG A 7 19.86 -4.26 15.34
C ARG A 7 21.19 -3.50 15.35
N GLN A 8 21.97 -3.64 16.42
CA GLN A 8 23.30 -3.00 16.53
C GLN A 8 24.20 -3.38 15.35
N LYS A 9 24.27 -4.68 15.02
CA LYS A 9 25.10 -5.16 13.90
C LYS A 9 24.61 -4.62 12.55
N VAL A 10 23.30 -4.56 12.36
CA VAL A 10 22.69 -4.00 11.13
C VAL A 10 23.02 -2.51 11.02
N TYR A 11 22.83 -1.76 12.11
CA TYR A 11 23.14 -0.32 12.12
C TYR A 11 24.63 -0.06 11.90
N ASP A 12 25.54 -0.81 12.54
CA ASP A 12 26.99 -0.67 12.34
C ASP A 12 27.36 -0.89 10.87
N HIS A 13 26.85 -1.97 10.27
CA HIS A 13 27.13 -2.30 8.87
C HIS A 13 26.71 -1.18 7.90
N PHE A 14 25.47 -0.69 8.02
CA PHE A 14 24.96 0.32 7.10
C PHE A 14 25.46 1.74 7.40
N TYR A 15 25.80 2.04 8.66
CA TYR A 15 26.46 3.29 9.02
C TYR A 15 27.87 3.37 8.41
N GLU A 16 28.65 2.31 8.51
CA GLU A 16 29.99 2.22 7.92
C GLU A 16 29.97 2.22 6.40
N ALA A 17 28.96 1.61 5.79
CA ALA A 17 28.75 1.66 4.35
C ALA A 17 28.43 3.09 3.83
N GLY A 18 27.99 3.98 4.71
CA GLY A 18 27.76 5.40 4.44
C GLY A 18 26.53 5.70 3.58
N GLY A 19 26.37 6.96 3.24
CA GLY A 19 25.25 7.45 2.44
C GLY A 19 23.91 7.38 3.21
N PHE A 20 22.79 7.24 2.48
CA PHE A 20 21.47 7.07 3.07
C PHE A 20 21.16 5.64 3.52
N ARG A 21 22.09 4.71 3.37
CA ARG A 21 21.83 3.27 3.57
C ARG A 21 21.28 2.95 4.95
N MET A 22 21.71 3.65 5.99
CA MET A 22 21.16 3.45 7.32
C MET A 22 19.66 3.80 7.41
N LEU A 23 19.17 4.76 6.62
CA LEU A 23 17.76 5.14 6.58
C LEU A 23 16.94 4.25 5.64
N VAL A 24 17.48 3.92 4.45
CA VAL A 24 16.69 3.30 3.37
C VAL A 24 16.96 1.82 3.14
N SER A 25 18.02 1.25 3.76
CA SER A 25 18.43 -0.14 3.53
C SER A 25 18.48 -0.99 4.81
N THR A 26 18.02 -0.46 5.96
CA THR A 26 17.95 -1.21 7.22
C THR A 26 16.55 -1.77 7.46
N TYR A 27 15.73 -1.05 8.19
CA TYR A 27 14.38 -1.46 8.58
C TYR A 27 13.36 -0.52 7.95
N ILE A 28 12.34 -1.08 7.32
CA ILE A 28 11.29 -0.32 6.61
C ILE A 28 10.46 0.55 7.57
N ASP A 29 10.36 0.16 8.84
CA ASP A 29 9.60 0.86 9.88
C ASP A 29 10.33 2.07 10.50
N LEU A 30 11.60 2.33 10.15
CA LEU A 30 12.34 3.47 10.70
C LEU A 30 11.71 4.84 10.40
N ILE A 31 11.02 4.99 9.29
CA ILE A 31 10.38 6.26 8.93
C ILE A 31 8.87 6.26 9.22
N THR A 32 8.30 5.13 9.64
CA THR A 32 6.86 4.98 9.87
C THR A 32 6.50 4.73 11.33
N ASP A 33 7.37 4.09 12.11
CA ASP A 33 7.13 3.74 13.51
C ASP A 33 8.04 4.53 14.46
N ALA A 34 7.43 5.20 15.45
CA ALA A 34 8.15 6.08 16.36
C ALA A 34 9.11 5.32 17.30
N ASP A 35 8.78 4.11 17.72
CA ASP A 35 9.62 3.32 18.63
C ASP A 35 10.78 2.67 17.90
N ALA A 36 10.55 2.17 16.67
CA ALA A 36 11.63 1.74 15.79
C ALA A 36 12.59 2.90 15.50
N ASN A 37 12.05 4.09 15.16
CA ASN A 37 12.83 5.29 14.90
C ASN A 37 13.73 5.70 16.06
N LYS A 38 13.21 5.67 17.30
CA LYS A 38 14.00 6.00 18.52
C LYS A 38 15.27 5.16 18.62
N THR A 39 15.23 3.89 18.22
CA THR A 39 16.42 3.01 18.28
C THR A 39 17.52 3.47 17.33
N ALA A 40 17.14 3.90 16.11
CA ALA A 40 18.09 4.45 15.14
C ALA A 40 18.60 5.84 15.55
N ALA A 41 17.71 6.70 16.05
CA ALA A 41 18.07 8.02 16.56
C ALA A 41 19.10 7.93 17.70
N GLU A 42 18.91 7.01 18.66
CA GLU A 42 19.86 6.83 19.76
C GLU A 42 21.19 6.23 19.29
N TYR A 43 21.14 5.32 18.31
CA TYR A 43 22.37 4.84 17.67
C TYR A 43 23.19 6.01 17.09
N ILE A 44 22.58 6.91 16.33
CA ILE A 44 23.27 8.08 15.74
C ILE A 44 23.82 9.01 16.82
N ARG A 45 23.03 9.30 17.89
CA ARG A 45 23.50 10.10 19.03
C ARG A 45 24.71 9.45 19.70
N GLY A 46 24.69 8.12 19.88
CA GLY A 46 25.83 7.35 20.40
C GLY A 46 27.10 7.52 19.54
N ARG A 47 26.96 7.54 18.20
CA ARG A 47 28.10 7.77 17.29
C ARG A 47 28.62 9.21 17.39
N ILE A 48 27.76 10.21 17.59
CA ILE A 48 28.18 11.62 17.82
C ILE A 48 28.94 11.73 19.13
N ARG A 49 28.43 11.18 20.24
CA ARG A 49 29.08 11.19 21.56
C ARG A 49 30.47 10.53 21.55
N GLN A 50 30.70 9.55 20.69
CA GLN A 50 32.00 8.90 20.53
C GLN A 50 33.04 9.77 19.83
N ARG A 51 32.63 10.77 19.03
CA ARG A 51 33.49 11.61 18.19
C ARG A 51 33.77 12.99 18.78
N VAL A 52 33.00 13.44 19.77
CA VAL A 52 33.14 14.74 20.42
C VAL A 52 33.62 14.51 21.86
N ASN A 53 34.76 15.12 22.22
CA ASN A 53 35.43 14.90 23.50
C ASN A 53 34.72 15.57 24.69
N ASP A 54 34.13 16.76 24.46
CA ASP A 54 33.37 17.49 25.46
C ASP A 54 31.93 16.98 25.51
N PRO A 55 31.46 16.40 26.64
CA PRO A 55 30.11 15.84 26.74
C PRO A 55 29.00 16.88 26.56
N GLU A 56 29.18 18.12 27.01
CA GLU A 56 28.17 19.19 26.86
C GLU A 56 28.03 19.58 25.40
N VAL A 57 29.14 19.71 24.69
CA VAL A 57 29.16 20.00 23.25
C VAL A 57 28.57 18.82 22.46
N ALA A 58 28.90 17.57 22.88
CA ALA A 58 28.33 16.37 22.24
C ALA A 58 26.80 16.34 22.34
N GLU A 59 26.24 16.64 23.52
CA GLU A 59 24.77 16.68 23.68
C GLU A 59 24.11 17.80 22.88
N LEU A 60 24.72 18.99 22.78
CA LEU A 60 24.22 20.08 21.93
C LEU A 60 24.20 19.72 20.44
N LEU A 61 25.10 18.83 20.01
CA LEU A 61 25.18 18.35 18.62
C LEU A 61 24.25 17.15 18.36
N CYS A 62 23.73 16.51 19.40
CA CYS A 62 22.78 15.41 19.27
C CYS A 62 21.38 15.94 18.88
N PRO A 63 20.77 15.51 17.77
CA PRO A 63 19.39 15.89 17.43
C PRO A 63 18.41 15.34 18.47
N ASP A 64 17.59 16.21 19.07
CA ASP A 64 16.64 15.88 20.15
C ASP A 64 15.17 16.25 19.83
N ASN A 65 14.95 17.08 18.80
CA ASN A 65 13.69 17.73 18.53
C ASN A 65 12.93 17.18 17.31
N HIS A 66 13.41 16.08 16.74
CA HIS A 66 12.74 15.44 15.61
C HIS A 66 13.17 13.95 15.46
N PRO A 67 12.30 13.10 14.88
CA PRO A 67 12.66 11.74 14.52
C PRO A 67 13.82 11.67 13.51
N TYR A 68 14.59 10.60 13.53
CA TYR A 68 15.65 10.35 12.55
C TYR A 68 15.05 10.22 11.13
N GLY A 69 15.63 10.90 10.16
CA GLY A 69 15.23 10.84 8.74
C GLY A 69 14.12 11.80 8.33
N VAL A 70 13.39 12.46 9.26
CA VAL A 70 12.37 13.47 8.90
C VAL A 70 12.97 14.83 8.49
N LYS A 71 14.27 14.95 8.60
CA LYS A 71 15.10 15.98 7.93
C LYS A 71 16.19 15.24 7.16
N ARG A 72 16.57 15.77 6.00
CA ARG A 72 17.60 15.14 5.19
C ARG A 72 18.89 15.02 5.99
N ALA A 73 19.34 13.79 6.19
CA ALA A 73 20.65 13.55 6.80
C ALA A 73 21.74 14.15 5.90
N THR A 74 22.62 14.95 6.50
CA THR A 74 23.75 15.54 5.78
C THR A 74 24.94 14.58 5.80
N PHE A 75 25.60 14.43 4.65
CA PHE A 75 26.89 13.76 4.61
C PHE A 75 27.95 14.72 5.12
N GLU A 76 28.81 14.23 6.00
CA GLU A 76 29.88 15.01 6.58
C GLU A 76 31.20 14.21 6.62
N SER A 77 32.30 14.92 6.66
CA SER A 77 33.64 14.35 6.84
C SER A 77 34.39 15.22 7.84
N GLY A 78 34.49 14.73 9.06
CA GLY A 78 35.16 15.43 10.15
C GLY A 78 34.39 16.60 10.77
N TYR A 79 33.09 16.77 10.49
CA TYR A 79 32.28 17.85 11.07
C TYR A 79 32.24 17.81 12.59
N PHE A 80 32.06 16.65 13.18
CA PHE A 80 32.00 16.52 14.64
C PHE A 80 33.38 16.68 15.30
N GLU A 81 34.44 16.21 14.64
CA GLU A 81 35.81 16.31 15.14
C GLU A 81 36.34 17.74 15.21
N VAL A 82 35.82 18.69 14.40
CA VAL A 82 36.24 20.10 14.46
C VAL A 82 35.92 20.73 15.81
N PHE A 83 34.88 20.26 16.52
CA PHE A 83 34.53 20.75 17.86
C PHE A 83 35.50 20.29 18.94
N ASN A 84 36.42 19.38 18.64
CA ASN A 84 37.53 19.01 19.52
C ASN A 84 38.75 19.96 19.41
N LEU A 85 38.71 20.89 18.46
CA LEU A 85 39.79 21.84 18.26
C LEU A 85 39.67 23.02 19.26
N PRO A 86 40.76 23.46 19.92
CA PRO A 86 40.69 24.45 21.00
C PRO A 86 40.22 25.85 20.55
N HIS A 87 40.26 26.14 19.26
CA HIS A 87 39.82 27.43 18.69
C HIS A 87 38.40 27.37 18.08
N VAL A 88 37.71 26.21 18.13
CA VAL A 88 36.35 26.05 17.67
C VAL A 88 35.41 26.09 18.85
N ARG A 89 34.40 26.94 18.80
CA ARG A 89 33.38 27.08 19.84
C ARG A 89 31.99 26.91 19.25
N LEU A 90 31.18 26.05 19.86
CA LEU A 90 29.75 25.91 19.60
C LEU A 90 28.98 26.91 20.48
N VAL A 91 28.00 27.60 19.90
CA VAL A 91 27.07 28.47 20.62
C VAL A 91 25.65 28.02 20.33
N ASP A 92 24.90 27.70 21.38
CA ASP A 92 23.48 27.36 21.23
C ASP A 92 22.63 28.63 21.09
N ALA A 93 22.32 29.00 19.86
CA ALA A 93 21.49 30.17 19.55
C ALA A 93 20.00 30.01 19.96
N ARG A 94 19.57 28.84 20.45
CA ARG A 94 18.22 28.65 21.05
C ARG A 94 18.18 29.16 22.49
N SER A 95 19.18 28.81 23.28
CA SER A 95 19.31 29.27 24.67
C SER A 95 19.83 30.70 24.75
N THR A 96 20.69 31.12 23.82
CA THR A 96 21.31 32.44 23.74
C THR A 96 21.04 33.10 22.38
N PRO A 97 19.81 33.56 22.12
CA PRO A 97 19.42 34.13 20.82
C PRO A 97 20.31 35.28 20.36
N ILE A 98 20.55 35.33 19.05
CA ILE A 98 21.21 36.48 18.41
C ILE A 98 20.26 37.65 18.48
N GLU A 99 20.70 38.77 19.08
CA GLU A 99 19.92 40.00 19.16
C GLU A 99 20.21 40.95 17.99
N ARG A 100 21.49 41.08 17.61
CA ARG A 100 21.88 42.01 16.56
C ARG A 100 23.27 41.69 16.03
N ILE A 101 23.53 42.16 14.80
CA ILE A 101 24.88 42.28 14.25
C ILE A 101 25.42 43.64 14.65
N THR A 102 26.65 43.68 15.13
CA THR A 102 27.35 44.91 15.57
C THR A 102 28.45 45.29 14.56
N SER A 103 29.11 46.42 14.80
CA SER A 103 30.26 46.82 13.97
C SER A 103 31.51 45.90 14.20
N ARG A 104 31.50 45.08 15.25
CA ARG A 104 32.61 44.18 15.59
C ARG A 104 32.28 42.69 15.47
N GLY A 105 30.99 42.34 15.34
CA GLY A 105 30.62 40.96 15.28
C GLY A 105 29.14 40.69 15.53
N ILE A 106 28.81 39.75 16.41
CA ILE A 106 27.45 39.31 16.73
C ILE A 106 27.21 39.42 18.25
N ALA A 107 26.13 40.12 18.64
CA ALA A 107 25.65 40.15 20.03
C ALA A 107 24.50 39.16 20.20
N THR A 108 24.63 38.32 21.22
CA THR A 108 23.55 37.45 21.73
C THR A 108 22.97 38.07 22.98
N THR A 109 21.95 37.41 23.58
CA THR A 109 21.38 37.83 24.89
C THR A 109 22.38 37.79 26.04
N GLU A 110 23.48 37.07 25.90
CA GLU A 110 24.46 36.90 26.98
C GLU A 110 25.74 37.71 26.74
N GLN A 111 26.27 37.73 25.51
CA GLN A 111 27.55 38.40 25.24
C GLN A 111 27.69 38.80 23.76
N GLU A 112 28.71 39.64 23.50
CA GLU A 112 29.13 39.98 22.15
C GLU A 112 30.34 39.13 21.72
N TYR A 113 30.26 38.57 20.54
CA TYR A 113 31.36 37.81 19.90
C TYR A 113 31.96 38.71 18.78
N GLU A 114 33.27 38.91 18.81
CA GLU A 114 34.00 39.66 17.81
C GLU A 114 34.46 38.73 16.67
N PHE A 115 34.24 39.15 15.44
CA PHE A 115 34.61 38.40 14.24
C PHE A 115 35.16 39.30 13.14
N ASP A 116 36.20 38.81 12.45
CA ASP A 116 36.70 39.44 11.21
C ASP A 116 35.82 39.10 10.01
N VAL A 117 35.17 37.92 10.04
CA VAL A 117 34.30 37.44 8.95
C VAL A 117 33.08 36.75 9.57
N ILE A 118 31.90 37.09 9.04
CA ILE A 118 30.61 36.43 9.37
C ILE A 118 30.11 35.75 8.10
N ILE A 119 29.88 34.41 8.20
CA ILE A 119 29.29 33.61 7.11
C ILE A 119 27.83 33.34 7.46
N LEU A 120 26.91 33.86 6.65
CA LEU A 120 25.48 33.62 6.80
C LEU A 120 25.09 32.38 6.00
N ALA A 121 24.87 31.25 6.70
CA ALA A 121 24.42 29.98 6.12
C ALA A 121 22.98 29.69 6.58
N THR A 122 22.08 30.63 6.42
CA THR A 122 20.71 30.63 6.97
C THR A 122 19.71 29.78 6.19
N GLY A 123 20.13 29.17 5.07
CA GLY A 123 19.31 28.31 4.23
C GLY A 123 18.54 29.07 3.13
N PHE A 124 17.67 28.31 2.46
CA PHE A 124 16.88 28.80 1.33
C PHE A 124 15.40 28.49 1.54
N ASP A 125 14.53 29.22 0.84
CA ASP A 125 13.13 28.83 0.65
C ASP A 125 13.05 27.74 -0.44
N VAL A 126 13.12 26.49 0.01
CA VAL A 126 13.21 25.31 -0.87
C VAL A 126 11.87 25.04 -1.56
N GLY A 127 11.95 24.64 -2.82
CA GLY A 127 10.84 24.19 -3.65
C GLY A 127 10.14 25.32 -4.39
N SER A 128 9.44 26.20 -3.70
CA SER A 128 8.61 27.25 -4.34
C SER A 128 9.24 28.65 -4.40
N GLY A 129 10.19 28.97 -3.52
CA GLY A 129 10.65 30.34 -3.31
C GLY A 129 11.10 31.06 -4.59
N ALA A 130 11.95 30.44 -5.40
CA ALA A 130 12.42 31.02 -6.65
C ALA A 130 11.30 31.17 -7.67
N LEU A 131 10.44 30.17 -7.84
CA LEU A 131 9.32 30.19 -8.81
C LEU A 131 8.29 31.26 -8.46
N LEU A 132 7.98 31.45 -7.19
CA LEU A 132 7.05 32.47 -6.73
C LEU A 132 7.61 33.87 -6.97
N GLN A 133 8.94 34.08 -6.81
CA GLN A 133 9.61 35.36 -7.06
C GLN A 133 9.69 35.74 -8.56
N MET A 134 9.62 34.73 -9.47
CA MET A 134 9.62 34.97 -10.91
C MET A 134 8.34 35.66 -11.41
N GLY A 135 7.25 35.65 -10.62
CA GLY A 135 5.99 36.27 -10.99
C GLY A 135 5.30 35.60 -12.17
N VAL A 136 5.38 34.26 -12.23
CA VAL A 136 4.80 33.46 -13.32
C VAL A 136 3.29 33.64 -13.39
N VAL A 137 2.77 33.87 -14.61
CA VAL A 137 1.35 34.06 -14.90
C VAL A 137 0.93 33.05 -15.97
N GLY A 138 -0.09 32.26 -15.68
CA GLY A 138 -0.69 31.26 -16.58
C GLY A 138 -1.92 31.78 -17.32
N ARG A 139 -2.80 30.86 -17.71
CA ARG A 139 -4.07 31.18 -18.37
C ARG A 139 -4.93 32.10 -17.49
N ASP A 140 -5.78 32.90 -18.10
CA ASP A 140 -6.76 33.76 -17.45
C ASP A 140 -6.15 34.71 -16.41
N ASN A 141 -4.90 35.14 -16.63
CA ASN A 141 -4.12 35.94 -15.68
C ASN A 141 -3.90 35.27 -14.30
N ARG A 142 -4.00 33.96 -14.20
CA ARG A 142 -3.78 33.20 -12.97
C ARG A 142 -2.29 33.32 -12.58
N LYS A 143 -2.02 33.85 -11.40
CA LYS A 143 -0.65 33.90 -10.87
C LYS A 143 -0.31 32.55 -10.21
N LEU A 144 0.92 32.09 -10.41
CA LEU A 144 1.39 30.86 -9.75
C LEU A 144 1.37 31.00 -8.23
N ALA A 145 1.65 32.19 -7.71
CA ALA A 145 1.57 32.49 -6.28
C ALA A 145 0.16 32.34 -5.71
N ASP A 146 -0.88 32.71 -6.48
CA ASP A 146 -2.27 32.57 -6.05
C ASP A 146 -2.69 31.09 -6.11
N HIS A 147 -2.27 30.35 -7.15
CA HIS A 147 -2.54 28.93 -7.32
C HIS A 147 -1.88 28.07 -6.21
N TRP A 148 -0.71 28.47 -5.75
CA TRP A 148 0.05 27.80 -4.69
C TRP A 148 -0.12 28.42 -3.30
N SER A 149 -1.14 29.26 -3.09
CA SER A 149 -1.37 29.95 -1.80
C SER A 149 -1.61 28.99 -0.63
N GLU A 150 -2.25 27.84 -0.87
CA GLU A 150 -2.48 26.78 0.11
C GLU A 150 -1.40 25.68 0.11
N GLY A 151 -0.35 25.88 -0.65
CA GLY A 151 0.76 24.94 -0.82
C GLY A 151 1.11 24.72 -2.27
N GLN A 152 2.36 24.37 -2.50
CA GLN A 152 2.82 24.05 -3.85
C GLN A 152 2.24 22.73 -4.32
N ARG A 153 1.89 22.66 -5.59
CA ARG A 153 1.30 21.51 -6.24
C ARG A 153 1.73 21.41 -7.68
N ALA A 154 2.03 20.21 -8.13
CA ALA A 154 2.40 19.94 -9.50
C ALA A 154 2.15 18.46 -9.83
N TYR A 155 1.66 18.18 -11.02
CA TYR A 155 1.52 16.81 -11.50
C TYR A 155 2.90 16.21 -11.78
N VAL A 156 3.17 15.04 -11.22
CA VAL A 156 4.46 14.32 -11.23
C VAL A 156 5.68 15.21 -10.93
N GLY A 157 5.47 16.33 -10.22
CA GLY A 157 6.52 17.28 -9.89
C GLY A 157 7.01 18.12 -11.06
N MET A 158 6.38 18.06 -12.24
CA MET A 158 6.91 18.65 -13.48
C MET A 158 5.95 19.60 -14.20
N ALA A 159 4.64 19.53 -13.99
CA ALA A 159 3.67 20.39 -14.65
C ALA A 159 2.59 20.89 -13.68
N THR A 160 2.08 22.11 -13.89
CA THR A 160 1.06 22.73 -13.05
C THR A 160 -0.16 23.08 -13.89
N HIS A 161 -1.37 22.72 -13.42
CA HIS A 161 -2.61 23.03 -14.11
C HIS A 161 -2.86 24.53 -14.24
N GLY A 162 -3.26 24.97 -15.42
CA GLY A 162 -3.48 26.39 -15.74
C GLY A 162 -2.23 27.14 -16.20
N PHE A 163 -1.08 26.45 -16.29
CA PHE A 163 0.19 27.01 -16.74
C PHE A 163 0.74 26.19 -17.93
N PRO A 164 0.09 26.30 -19.11
CA PRO A 164 0.48 25.52 -20.28
C PRO A 164 1.92 25.78 -20.70
N ASN A 165 2.59 24.74 -21.18
CA ASN A 165 3.98 24.75 -21.64
C ASN A 165 5.01 25.20 -20.57
N LEU A 166 4.61 25.23 -19.28
CA LEU A 166 5.50 25.45 -18.15
C LEU A 166 5.86 24.10 -17.53
N PHE A 167 7.15 23.80 -17.52
CA PHE A 167 7.67 22.61 -16.87
C PHE A 167 8.65 22.97 -15.75
N HIS A 168 8.62 22.16 -14.69
CA HIS A 168 9.56 22.25 -13.59
C HIS A 168 10.55 21.09 -13.68
N ILE A 169 11.84 21.37 -13.65
CA ILE A 169 12.87 20.34 -13.59
C ILE A 169 13.22 20.10 -12.14
N ASN A 170 13.03 18.85 -11.68
CA ASN A 170 13.14 18.47 -10.26
C ASN A 170 12.29 19.40 -9.36
N GLY A 171 11.06 19.65 -9.80
CA GLY A 171 10.15 20.64 -9.21
C GLY A 171 9.48 20.18 -7.93
N PRO A 172 8.49 20.97 -7.45
CA PRO A 172 7.77 20.65 -6.23
C PRO A 172 7.02 19.32 -6.36
N GLN A 173 6.98 18.56 -5.25
CA GLN A 173 6.35 17.23 -5.19
C GLN A 173 7.00 16.15 -6.07
N SER A 174 8.21 16.40 -6.62
CA SER A 174 9.06 15.33 -7.15
C SER A 174 9.67 14.50 -6.00
N SER A 175 10.45 13.46 -6.32
CA SER A 175 11.07 12.58 -5.30
C SER A 175 12.34 13.17 -4.64
N ALA A 176 12.57 14.48 -4.72
CA ALA A 176 13.83 15.14 -4.35
C ALA A 176 14.32 14.89 -2.92
N ALA A 177 13.42 14.66 -1.95
CA ALA A 177 13.77 14.51 -0.53
C ALA A 177 14.60 13.24 -0.25
N LEU A 178 14.26 12.11 -0.89
CA LEU A 178 14.88 10.80 -0.70
C LEU A 178 15.59 10.29 -1.97
N TYR A 179 15.98 11.20 -2.86
CA TYR A 179 16.56 10.88 -4.14
C TYR A 179 17.82 11.72 -4.43
N ASN A 180 18.67 11.22 -5.30
CA ASN A 180 19.84 11.97 -5.76
C ASN A 180 19.39 13.07 -6.75
N ASN A 181 19.60 14.34 -6.40
CA ASN A 181 19.11 15.45 -7.22
C ASN A 181 19.66 15.48 -8.65
N PRO A 182 20.94 15.25 -8.94
CA PRO A 182 21.43 15.12 -10.32
C PRO A 182 20.68 14.07 -11.14
N ILE A 183 20.43 12.88 -10.58
CA ILE A 183 19.64 11.83 -11.24
C ILE A 183 18.19 12.28 -11.43
N GLY A 184 17.59 12.91 -10.40
CA GLY A 184 16.21 13.43 -10.51
C GLY A 184 16.07 14.54 -11.55
N ILE A 185 17.11 15.32 -11.80
CA ILE A 185 17.16 16.31 -12.87
C ILE A 185 17.20 15.61 -14.24
N GLU A 186 18.05 14.59 -14.40
CA GLU A 186 18.12 13.78 -15.64
C GLU A 186 16.77 13.14 -15.94
N ASP A 187 16.18 12.44 -14.98
CA ASP A 187 14.84 11.83 -15.12
C ASP A 187 13.78 12.87 -15.53
N SER A 188 13.81 14.07 -14.93
CA SER A 188 12.87 15.14 -15.26
C SER A 188 13.08 15.69 -16.68
N VAL A 189 14.34 15.85 -17.09
CA VAL A 189 14.68 16.35 -18.45
C VAL A 189 14.24 15.34 -19.50
N ASP A 190 14.51 14.06 -19.30
CA ASP A 190 14.12 13.00 -20.22
C ASP A 190 12.60 12.93 -20.36
N PHE A 191 11.87 12.93 -19.24
CA PHE A 191 10.40 12.93 -19.24
C PHE A 191 9.82 14.16 -19.96
N VAL A 192 10.25 15.38 -19.61
CA VAL A 192 9.75 16.62 -20.20
C VAL A 192 10.08 16.67 -21.70
N SER A 193 11.27 16.21 -22.11
CA SER A 193 11.64 16.11 -23.52
C SER A 193 10.72 15.16 -24.27
N GLY A 194 10.35 14.04 -23.65
CA GLY A 194 9.38 13.08 -24.20
C GLY A 194 7.98 13.68 -24.35
N VAL A 195 7.49 14.41 -23.33
CA VAL A 195 6.19 15.13 -23.39
C VAL A 195 6.17 16.13 -24.57
N ILE A 196 7.24 16.92 -24.73
CA ILE A 196 7.35 17.90 -25.81
C ILE A 196 7.37 17.21 -27.17
N ALA A 197 8.17 16.13 -27.31
CA ALA A 197 8.24 15.36 -28.55
C ALA A 197 6.89 14.71 -28.92
N HIS A 198 6.14 14.25 -27.91
CA HIS A 198 4.79 13.68 -28.11
C HIS A 198 3.82 14.77 -28.60
N ALA A 199 3.84 15.96 -28.00
CA ALA A 199 3.02 17.10 -28.40
C ALA A 199 3.34 17.53 -29.84
N ASP A 200 4.62 17.64 -30.18
CA ASP A 200 5.07 17.99 -31.55
C ASP A 200 4.60 16.94 -32.59
N ALA A 201 4.74 15.67 -32.27
CA ALA A 201 4.31 14.57 -33.17
C ALA A 201 2.79 14.55 -33.37
N ALA A 202 2.02 14.95 -32.36
CA ALA A 202 0.56 15.09 -32.41
C ALA A 202 0.11 16.44 -33.05
N GLY A 203 1.04 17.36 -33.33
CA GLY A 203 0.73 18.70 -33.85
C GLY A 203 0.04 19.61 -32.83
N CYS A 204 0.20 19.35 -31.54
CA CYS A 204 -0.39 20.12 -30.46
C CYS A 204 0.51 21.32 -30.11
N ALA A 205 -0.11 22.48 -29.95
CA ALA A 205 0.59 23.70 -29.59
C ALA A 205 0.70 23.93 -28.07
N ARG A 206 -0.11 23.22 -27.30
CA ARG A 206 -0.24 23.41 -25.86
C ARG A 206 -0.30 22.07 -25.15
N VAL A 207 0.47 21.97 -24.06
CA VAL A 207 0.43 20.85 -23.13
C VAL A 207 0.46 21.37 -21.70
N GLU A 208 -0.37 20.80 -20.84
CA GLU A 208 -0.42 21.12 -19.40
C GLU A 208 -0.93 19.92 -18.60
N ALA A 209 -0.72 19.92 -17.29
CA ALA A 209 -1.39 18.95 -16.42
C ALA A 209 -2.90 19.18 -16.42
N SER A 210 -3.71 18.14 -16.45
CA SER A 210 -5.14 18.25 -16.18
C SER A 210 -5.40 18.60 -14.71
N GLU A 211 -6.53 19.24 -14.42
CA GLU A 211 -6.89 19.58 -13.04
C GLU A 211 -7.06 18.34 -12.18
N SER A 212 -7.69 17.31 -12.74
CA SER A 212 -7.92 16.03 -12.08
C SER A 212 -6.59 15.34 -11.72
N ALA A 213 -5.60 15.37 -12.62
CA ALA A 213 -4.28 14.77 -12.42
C ALA A 213 -3.47 15.51 -11.35
N GLU A 214 -3.43 16.84 -11.40
CA GLU A 214 -2.76 17.63 -10.38
C GLU A 214 -3.38 17.41 -9.01
N ASN A 215 -4.71 17.39 -8.90
CA ASN A 215 -5.42 17.16 -7.66
C ASN A 215 -5.11 15.78 -7.10
N ARG A 216 -5.29 14.73 -7.90
CA ARG A 216 -5.06 13.34 -7.43
C ARG A 216 -3.59 13.11 -7.06
N TYR A 217 -2.64 13.64 -7.83
CA TYR A 217 -1.23 13.53 -7.50
C TYR A 217 -0.86 14.27 -6.20
N ASN A 218 -1.45 15.45 -5.98
CA ASN A 218 -1.28 16.17 -4.72
C ASN A 218 -1.84 15.39 -3.51
N GLU A 219 -3.00 14.73 -3.66
CA GLU A 219 -3.54 13.82 -2.64
C GLU A 219 -2.59 12.65 -2.39
N LEU A 220 -2.09 12.01 -3.43
CA LEU A 220 -1.11 10.92 -3.33
C LEU A 220 0.14 11.33 -2.55
N VAL A 221 0.68 12.53 -2.83
CA VAL A 221 1.84 13.07 -2.11
C VAL A 221 1.53 13.29 -0.63
N MET A 222 0.33 13.79 -0.31
CA MET A 222 -0.14 13.95 1.08
C MET A 222 -0.32 12.60 1.77
N GLU A 223 -0.93 11.63 1.11
CA GLU A 223 -1.14 10.27 1.63
C GLU A 223 0.19 9.58 1.93
N CYS A 224 1.15 9.63 0.98
CA CYS A 224 2.50 9.09 1.18
C CYS A 224 3.25 9.78 2.33
N ALA A 225 3.12 11.10 2.48
CA ALA A 225 3.72 11.81 3.61
C ALA A 225 3.10 11.38 4.94
N ASN A 226 1.77 11.24 5.00
CA ASN A 226 1.03 10.83 6.20
C ASN A 226 1.32 9.38 6.62
N ALA A 227 1.79 8.53 5.71
CA ALA A 227 2.29 7.19 6.03
C ALA A 227 3.64 7.21 6.78
N THR A 228 4.25 8.39 6.97
CA THR A 228 5.57 8.56 7.60
C THR A 228 5.53 9.39 8.87
N LEU A 229 6.65 9.44 9.59
CA LEU A 229 6.85 10.34 10.74
C LEU A 229 7.12 11.80 10.32
N VAL A 230 7.25 12.12 9.03
CA VAL A 230 7.55 13.47 8.54
C VAL A 230 6.56 14.53 9.04
N PRO A 231 5.23 14.30 9.01
CA PRO A 231 4.27 15.28 9.51
C PRO A 231 4.32 15.54 11.02
N THR A 232 5.00 14.68 11.79
CA THR A 232 5.07 14.83 13.27
C THR A 232 6.10 15.88 13.71
N ALA A 233 6.94 16.38 12.81
CA ALA A 233 8.03 17.31 13.12
C ALA A 233 7.93 18.61 12.34
N THR A 234 8.51 19.69 12.90
CA THR A 234 8.82 20.92 12.14
C THR A 234 9.99 20.64 11.21
N THR A 235 9.73 20.61 9.91
CA THR A 235 10.72 20.25 8.90
C THR A 235 10.51 21.00 7.59
N TRP A 236 11.59 21.34 6.90
CA TRP A 236 11.51 21.95 5.57
C TRP A 236 10.81 21.03 4.54
N TYR A 237 10.77 19.71 4.80
CA TYR A 237 10.01 18.77 3.98
C TYR A 237 8.51 19.10 3.92
N MET A 238 7.99 19.73 4.97
CA MET A 238 6.60 20.19 5.07
C MET A 238 6.45 21.70 4.82
N GLY A 239 7.53 22.41 4.47
CA GLY A 239 7.52 23.85 4.23
C GLY A 239 7.42 24.72 5.49
N ASP A 240 7.29 24.14 6.66
CA ASP A 240 7.02 24.85 7.92
C ASP A 240 8.27 25.43 8.61
N ASN A 241 9.42 25.39 7.94
CA ASN A 241 10.63 26.11 8.34
C ASN A 241 10.64 27.60 7.91
N ILE A 242 9.67 28.02 7.11
CA ILE A 242 9.51 29.40 6.63
C ILE A 242 8.20 29.96 7.19
N ALA A 243 8.28 31.08 7.91
CA ALA A 243 7.10 31.71 8.48
C ALA A 243 6.11 32.17 7.40
N GLY A 244 4.84 31.78 7.56
CA GLY A 244 3.76 32.12 6.61
C GLY A 244 3.68 31.24 5.38
N LYS A 245 4.59 30.26 5.19
CA LYS A 245 4.48 29.26 4.13
C LYS A 245 3.45 28.19 4.53
N ALA A 246 2.64 27.76 3.58
CA ALA A 246 1.68 26.68 3.81
C ALA A 246 2.41 25.38 4.18
N ARG A 247 1.84 24.65 5.15
CA ARG A 247 2.39 23.37 5.61
C ARG A 247 1.89 22.24 4.75
N THR A 248 2.63 21.93 3.69
CA THR A 248 2.34 20.84 2.74
C THR A 248 3.62 20.09 2.39
N PRO A 249 3.54 18.80 2.05
CA PRO A 249 4.72 18.05 1.60
C PRO A 249 5.34 18.69 0.36
N LEU A 250 6.64 18.91 0.41
CA LEU A 250 7.40 19.46 -0.72
C LEU A 250 7.92 18.37 -1.65
N SER A 251 7.74 17.08 -1.30
CA SER A 251 8.29 15.97 -2.05
C SER A 251 7.42 14.72 -1.90
N LEU A 252 7.45 13.86 -2.90
CA LEU A 252 6.94 12.49 -2.82
C LEU A 252 7.93 11.63 -2.02
N PHE A 253 7.48 11.02 -0.91
CA PHE A 253 8.34 10.28 0.03
C PHE A 253 8.48 8.79 -0.30
N THR A 254 8.49 8.42 -1.57
CA THR A 254 8.58 7.02 -2.03
C THR A 254 9.98 6.60 -2.49
N GLY A 255 10.88 7.57 -2.67
CA GLY A 255 12.20 7.32 -3.26
C GLY A 255 12.19 7.25 -4.80
N GLY A 256 13.38 7.13 -5.38
CA GLY A 256 13.58 7.21 -6.82
C GLY A 256 12.93 6.10 -7.64
N PRO A 257 13.04 4.82 -7.25
CA PRO A 257 12.48 3.72 -8.03
C PRO A 257 10.97 3.85 -8.28
N MET A 258 10.18 4.14 -7.25
CA MET A 258 8.72 4.33 -7.39
C MET A 258 8.39 5.59 -8.20
N TYR A 259 9.12 6.70 -7.98
CA TYR A 259 8.92 7.91 -8.76
C TYR A 259 9.14 7.67 -10.26
N ARG A 260 10.21 6.95 -10.62
CA ARG A 260 10.47 6.54 -12.01
C ARG A 260 9.39 5.61 -12.56
N ALA A 261 8.89 4.68 -11.74
CA ALA A 261 7.80 3.79 -12.15
C ALA A 261 6.52 4.58 -12.49
N ILE A 262 6.18 5.59 -11.67
CA ILE A 262 5.05 6.49 -11.95
C ILE A 262 5.28 7.26 -13.25
N CYS A 263 6.45 7.86 -13.44
CA CYS A 263 6.77 8.60 -14.67
C CYS A 263 6.75 7.69 -15.91
N ALA A 264 7.35 6.51 -15.83
CA ALA A 264 7.37 5.54 -16.93
C ALA A 264 5.96 5.05 -17.30
N GLU A 265 5.08 4.84 -16.33
CA GLU A 265 3.70 4.46 -16.61
C GLU A 265 2.92 5.61 -17.26
N VAL A 266 3.09 6.85 -16.78
CA VAL A 266 2.51 8.05 -17.41
C VAL A 266 2.94 8.15 -18.88
N GLU A 267 4.21 7.95 -19.17
CA GLU A 267 4.75 7.95 -20.53
C GLU A 267 4.16 6.79 -21.39
N ALA A 268 4.21 5.57 -20.86
CA ALA A 268 3.73 4.37 -21.57
C ALA A 268 2.23 4.41 -21.92
N THR A 269 1.46 5.17 -21.15
CA THR A 269 0.02 5.38 -21.36
C THR A 269 -0.30 6.62 -22.21
N GLY A 270 0.68 7.16 -22.95
CA GLY A 270 0.50 8.34 -23.80
C GLY A 270 0.44 9.64 -23.02
N TYR A 271 1.22 9.74 -21.94
CA TYR A 271 1.25 10.87 -21.01
C TYR A 271 -0.09 11.08 -20.29
N ALA A 272 -0.59 10.00 -19.71
CA ALA A 272 -1.79 10.01 -18.87
C ALA A 272 -1.78 11.17 -17.86
N GLY A 273 -2.92 11.84 -17.69
CA GLY A 273 -3.07 13.00 -16.82
C GLY A 273 -2.59 14.33 -17.40
N PHE A 274 -2.02 14.33 -18.61
CA PHE A 274 -1.78 15.56 -19.36
C PHE A 274 -2.95 15.88 -20.29
N SER A 275 -3.08 17.16 -20.65
CA SER A 275 -4.01 17.66 -21.65
C SER A 275 -3.21 18.21 -22.83
N PHE A 276 -3.48 17.73 -24.05
CA PHE A 276 -2.88 18.17 -25.28
C PHE A 276 -3.90 19.00 -26.06
N ASP A 277 -3.65 20.32 -26.17
CA ASP A 277 -4.62 21.32 -26.59
C ASP A 277 -5.89 21.31 -25.74
N GLN A 278 -6.89 20.49 -26.02
CA GLN A 278 -8.12 20.33 -25.26
C GLN A 278 -8.43 18.86 -24.92
N ASP A 279 -7.62 17.93 -25.41
CA ASP A 279 -7.84 16.50 -25.18
C ASP A 279 -7.13 16.05 -23.90
N GLU A 280 -7.91 15.80 -22.86
CA GLU A 280 -7.44 15.32 -21.57
C GLU A 280 -7.24 13.80 -21.60
N GLN A 281 -6.05 13.35 -21.20
CA GLN A 281 -5.75 11.93 -21.07
C GLN A 281 -6.18 11.40 -19.68
N PRO A 282 -6.70 10.16 -19.59
CA PRO A 282 -7.09 9.56 -18.32
C PRO A 282 -5.87 9.39 -17.40
N LEU A 283 -6.12 9.24 -16.09
CA LEU A 283 -5.05 9.02 -15.10
C LEU A 283 -4.39 7.64 -15.27
N SER A 284 -3.08 7.57 -15.05
CA SER A 284 -2.37 6.28 -14.94
C SER A 284 -2.77 5.52 -13.68
N SER A 285 -2.55 4.20 -13.67
CA SER A 285 -3.00 3.34 -12.58
C SER A 285 -2.27 3.64 -11.26
N LEU A 286 -0.95 3.82 -11.28
CA LEU A 286 -0.16 4.11 -10.07
C LEU A 286 -0.55 5.44 -9.40
N VAL A 287 -0.95 6.44 -10.18
CA VAL A 287 -1.45 7.71 -9.62
C VAL A 287 -2.82 7.54 -8.96
N GLN A 288 -3.61 6.56 -9.39
CA GLN A 288 -4.92 6.24 -8.79
C GLN A 288 -4.80 5.43 -7.49
N VAL A 289 -3.66 4.74 -7.24
CA VAL A 289 -3.46 3.91 -6.04
C VAL A 289 -3.45 4.77 -4.77
N ASP A 290 -4.00 4.21 -3.69
CA ASP A 290 -3.93 4.78 -2.33
C ASP A 290 -2.47 4.98 -1.89
N GLY A 291 -2.18 6.11 -1.25
CA GLY A 291 -0.82 6.49 -0.92
C GLY A 291 -0.12 5.56 0.07
N SER A 292 -0.85 4.90 0.98
CA SER A 292 -0.27 3.90 1.87
C SER A 292 0.18 2.66 1.09
N ALA A 293 -0.60 2.24 0.08
CA ALA A 293 -0.23 1.16 -0.81
C ALA A 293 0.96 1.55 -1.71
N VAL A 294 0.97 2.76 -2.28
CA VAL A 294 2.13 3.27 -3.06
C VAL A 294 3.38 3.33 -2.20
N PHE A 295 3.26 3.80 -0.95
CA PHE A 295 4.38 3.85 -0.01
C PHE A 295 4.93 2.45 0.31
N PHE A 296 4.04 1.48 0.53
CA PHE A 296 4.42 0.08 0.76
C PHE A 296 5.12 -0.53 -0.46
N LEU A 297 4.55 -0.36 -1.66
CA LEU A 297 5.15 -0.82 -2.91
C LEU A 297 6.53 -0.20 -3.15
N ALA A 298 6.68 1.09 -2.82
CA ALA A 298 7.98 1.77 -2.88
C ALA A 298 9.01 1.12 -1.95
N GLY A 299 8.61 0.74 -0.73
CA GLY A 299 9.45 -0.01 0.21
C GLY A 299 9.91 -1.34 -0.37
N MET A 300 9.02 -2.09 -1.00
CA MET A 300 9.36 -3.35 -1.68
C MET A 300 10.35 -3.13 -2.83
N MET A 301 10.12 -2.14 -3.69
CA MET A 301 11.03 -1.79 -4.79
C MET A 301 12.41 -1.36 -4.27
N ASN A 302 12.46 -0.53 -3.23
CA ASN A 302 13.71 -0.07 -2.63
C ASN A 302 14.51 -1.19 -1.94
N SER A 303 13.84 -2.26 -1.48
CA SER A 303 14.50 -3.44 -0.91
C SER A 303 15.15 -4.35 -1.96
N GLY A 304 14.88 -4.11 -3.25
CA GLY A 304 15.33 -4.95 -4.35
C GLY A 304 14.54 -6.25 -4.49
N ALA A 305 13.33 -6.32 -3.94
CA ALA A 305 12.42 -7.45 -4.15
C ALA A 305 12.12 -7.61 -5.64
N LYS A 306 12.18 -8.85 -6.12
CA LYS A 306 11.82 -9.17 -7.50
C LYS A 306 10.31 -9.07 -7.70
N PRO A 307 9.84 -8.52 -8.83
CA PRO A 307 8.44 -8.67 -9.24
C PRO A 307 8.04 -10.16 -9.31
N LEU A 308 6.79 -10.48 -8.96
CA LEU A 308 6.30 -11.87 -8.96
C LEU A 308 6.38 -12.52 -10.34
N GLU A 309 6.28 -11.74 -11.40
CA GLU A 309 6.44 -12.19 -12.79
C GLU A 309 7.84 -12.74 -13.08
N GLU A 310 8.86 -12.23 -12.44
CA GLU A 310 10.26 -12.64 -12.61
C GLU A 310 10.67 -13.77 -11.64
N CYS A 311 9.83 -14.09 -10.66
CA CYS A 311 10.08 -15.13 -9.67
C CYS A 311 9.87 -16.53 -10.26
N ASN A 312 10.71 -17.50 -9.93
CA ASN A 312 10.36 -18.91 -10.10
C ASN A 312 9.25 -19.31 -9.10
N LEU A 313 8.73 -20.54 -9.17
CA LEU A 313 7.63 -20.99 -8.33
C LEU A 313 7.95 -20.92 -6.82
N GLU A 314 9.16 -21.35 -6.42
CA GLU A 314 9.61 -21.33 -5.03
C GLU A 314 9.75 -19.90 -4.51
N GLU A 315 10.38 -19.02 -5.29
CA GLU A 315 10.50 -17.59 -5.00
C GLU A 315 9.12 -16.92 -4.90
N ALA A 316 8.19 -17.24 -5.80
CA ALA A 316 6.83 -16.67 -5.79
C ALA A 316 6.04 -17.12 -4.54
N ARG A 317 6.13 -18.39 -4.14
CA ARG A 317 5.52 -18.90 -2.90
C ARG A 317 6.12 -18.23 -1.68
N ALA A 318 7.45 -18.14 -1.60
CA ALA A 318 8.12 -17.43 -0.51
C ALA A 318 7.69 -15.97 -0.42
N ALA A 319 7.54 -15.27 -1.56
CA ALA A 319 7.04 -13.89 -1.58
C ALA A 319 5.58 -13.78 -1.11
N MET A 320 4.71 -14.73 -1.47
CA MET A 320 3.33 -14.77 -0.97
C MET A 320 3.27 -15.09 0.54
N ASP A 321 4.15 -15.94 1.04
CA ASP A 321 4.22 -16.25 2.48
C ASP A 321 4.74 -15.05 3.30
N MET A 322 5.48 -14.11 2.68
CA MET A 322 5.87 -12.86 3.36
C MET A 322 4.68 -12.01 3.79
N PHE A 323 3.48 -12.19 3.22
CA PHE A 323 2.29 -11.43 3.61
C PHE A 323 1.95 -11.62 5.11
N GLN A 324 2.32 -12.75 5.73
CA GLN A 324 2.19 -12.93 7.18
C GLN A 324 2.86 -11.83 8.01
N PHE A 325 3.92 -11.20 7.49
CA PHE A 325 4.67 -10.13 8.17
C PHE A 325 4.12 -8.73 7.88
N PHE A 326 3.18 -8.61 6.94
CA PHE A 326 2.53 -7.36 6.57
C PHE A 326 1.11 -7.24 7.14
N GLN A 327 0.75 -8.12 8.06
CA GLN A 327 -0.54 -8.10 8.73
C GLN A 327 -0.54 -7.18 9.96
N ALA A 328 -1.69 -6.61 10.28
CA ALA A 328 -1.91 -5.93 11.55
C ALA A 328 -1.82 -6.92 12.73
N PRO A 329 -1.66 -6.43 13.97
CA PRO A 329 -1.70 -7.29 15.14
C PRO A 329 -3.04 -8.06 15.25
N LEU A 330 -2.95 -9.33 15.63
CA LEU A 330 -4.13 -10.17 15.80
C LEU A 330 -5.05 -9.64 16.91
N PRO A 331 -6.38 -9.69 16.74
CA PRO A 331 -7.33 -9.38 17.79
C PRO A 331 -7.11 -10.27 19.02
N SER A 332 -7.02 -9.68 20.21
CA SER A 332 -6.70 -10.39 21.46
C SER A 332 -7.85 -11.26 21.97
N ASP A 333 -9.07 -11.03 21.50
CA ASP A 333 -10.31 -11.73 21.85
C ASP A 333 -10.64 -12.92 20.93
N VAL A 334 -9.74 -13.28 20.01
CA VAL A 334 -9.86 -14.46 19.17
C VAL A 334 -8.86 -15.51 19.61
N SER A 335 -9.30 -16.77 19.73
CA SER A 335 -8.43 -17.94 19.92
C SER A 335 -8.28 -18.72 18.62
N ILE A 336 -7.09 -19.25 18.38
CA ILE A 336 -6.74 -19.96 17.15
C ILE A 336 -6.39 -21.39 17.51
N SER A 337 -6.92 -22.35 16.74
CA SER A 337 -6.60 -23.79 16.85
C SER A 337 -6.59 -24.43 15.47
N GLU A 338 -6.00 -25.62 15.37
CA GLU A 338 -5.95 -26.38 14.12
C GLU A 338 -6.52 -27.76 14.32
N VAL A 339 -7.18 -28.29 13.30
CA VAL A 339 -7.70 -29.66 13.25
C VAL A 339 -7.39 -30.25 11.88
N ASP A 340 -7.21 -31.58 11.85
CA ASP A 340 -7.03 -32.30 10.59
C ASP A 340 -8.38 -32.62 9.96
N PHE A 341 -8.48 -32.51 8.63
CA PHE A 341 -9.64 -32.94 7.86
C PHE A 341 -9.23 -33.81 6.66
N PRO A 342 -10.08 -34.72 6.23
CA PRO A 342 -9.77 -35.60 5.12
C PRO A 342 -9.88 -34.83 3.78
N ALA A 343 -8.73 -34.50 3.19
CA ALA A 343 -8.64 -33.92 1.86
C ALA A 343 -7.46 -34.57 1.12
N GLY A 344 -7.69 -35.00 -0.11
CA GLY A 344 -6.70 -35.79 -0.85
C GLY A 344 -6.36 -37.10 -0.13
N ASN A 345 -5.14 -37.60 -0.33
CA ASN A 345 -4.67 -38.86 0.25
C ASN A 345 -4.00 -38.70 1.63
N ASP A 346 -3.52 -37.49 1.95
CA ASP A 346 -2.63 -37.24 3.09
C ASP A 346 -3.28 -36.43 4.22
N GLY A 347 -4.57 -36.07 4.06
CA GLY A 347 -5.23 -35.10 4.95
C GLY A 347 -4.71 -33.69 4.80
N ARG A 348 -5.42 -32.72 5.38
CA ARG A 348 -5.06 -31.27 5.40
C ARG A 348 -5.52 -30.69 6.72
N LYS A 349 -5.11 -29.44 6.98
CA LYS A 349 -5.50 -28.70 8.17
C LYS A 349 -6.62 -27.73 7.90
N LEU A 350 -7.49 -27.59 8.89
CA LEU A 350 -8.38 -26.45 9.03
C LEU A 350 -7.88 -25.63 10.21
N ARG A 351 -7.73 -24.32 10.03
CA ARG A 351 -7.47 -23.38 11.12
C ARG A 351 -8.77 -22.72 11.53
N LEU A 352 -9.08 -22.80 12.82
CA LEU A 352 -10.29 -22.29 13.43
C LEU A 352 -9.98 -21.05 14.24
N TYR A 353 -10.72 -19.97 14.00
CA TYR A 353 -10.63 -18.69 14.69
C TYR A 353 -11.91 -18.49 15.48
N HIS A 354 -11.82 -18.64 16.79
CA HIS A 354 -12.97 -18.67 17.69
C HIS A 354 -13.03 -17.39 18.54
N PRO A 355 -14.10 -16.58 18.44
CA PRO A 355 -14.32 -15.43 19.33
C PRO A 355 -14.49 -15.91 20.78
N LYS A 356 -13.66 -15.42 21.71
CA LYS A 356 -13.58 -15.93 23.12
C LYS A 356 -14.83 -15.64 23.95
N GLU A 357 -15.50 -14.53 23.70
CA GLU A 357 -16.64 -14.07 24.49
C GLU A 357 -18.00 -14.38 23.88
N ALA A 358 -18.02 -15.02 22.71
CA ALA A 358 -19.24 -15.32 22.00
C ALA A 358 -19.93 -16.60 22.52
N SER A 359 -21.28 -16.58 22.57
CA SER A 359 -22.08 -17.72 23.04
C SER A 359 -22.39 -18.67 21.91
N ALA A 360 -22.02 -19.94 22.05
CA ALA A 360 -22.35 -21.02 21.10
C ALA A 360 -23.88 -21.29 21.07
N PRO A 361 -24.43 -21.78 19.93
CA PRO A 361 -23.74 -22.06 18.67
C PRO A 361 -23.47 -20.80 17.85
N LEU A 362 -22.24 -20.68 17.31
CA LEU A 362 -21.80 -19.54 16.52
C LEU A 362 -22.13 -19.72 15.03
N PRO A 363 -22.51 -18.69 14.28
CA PRO A 363 -22.48 -18.77 12.83
C PRO A 363 -21.07 -19.09 12.34
N VAL A 364 -20.95 -19.68 11.16
CA VAL A 364 -19.68 -20.18 10.63
C VAL A 364 -19.34 -19.50 9.31
N VAL A 365 -18.09 -19.12 9.13
CA VAL A 365 -17.57 -18.67 7.84
C VAL A 365 -16.43 -19.58 7.42
N LEU A 366 -16.62 -20.33 6.33
CA LEU A 366 -15.52 -21.03 5.66
C LEU A 366 -14.83 -20.02 4.73
N PHE A 367 -13.61 -19.56 5.11
CA PHE A 367 -12.88 -18.54 4.35
C PHE A 367 -11.63 -19.12 3.70
N ILE A 368 -11.57 -19.07 2.37
CA ILE A 368 -10.55 -19.72 1.54
C ILE A 368 -9.51 -18.69 1.12
N HIS A 369 -8.24 -18.99 1.38
CA HIS A 369 -7.14 -18.07 1.07
C HIS A 369 -6.88 -17.90 -0.44
N GLY A 370 -6.33 -16.75 -0.84
CA GLY A 370 -5.86 -16.47 -2.18
C GLY A 370 -4.48 -17.07 -2.47
N GLY A 371 -3.88 -16.64 -3.59
CA GLY A 371 -2.54 -17.08 -4.01
C GLY A 371 -2.51 -17.76 -5.38
N GLY A 372 -3.49 -17.49 -6.25
CA GLY A 372 -3.51 -17.96 -7.64
C GLY A 372 -3.52 -19.49 -7.79
N TRP A 373 -4.04 -20.23 -6.81
CA TRP A 373 -4.03 -21.70 -6.70
C TRP A 373 -2.63 -22.34 -6.63
N ILE A 374 -1.55 -21.53 -6.71
CA ILE A 374 -0.15 -22.00 -6.72
C ILE A 374 0.61 -21.70 -5.44
N GLY A 375 0.08 -20.82 -4.59
CA GLY A 375 0.68 -20.34 -3.34
C GLY A 375 -0.37 -19.87 -2.35
N GLY A 376 0.08 -19.13 -1.34
CA GLY A 376 -0.71 -18.75 -0.18
C GLY A 376 -0.71 -19.83 0.90
N SER A 377 -1.01 -19.42 2.11
CA SER A 377 -0.99 -20.32 3.28
C SER A 377 -1.95 -19.82 4.35
N LEU A 378 -2.22 -20.64 5.35
CA LEU A 378 -3.00 -20.27 6.53
C LEU A 378 -2.36 -19.09 7.29
N ASP A 379 -1.01 -18.98 7.26
CA ASP A 379 -0.28 -17.91 7.93
C ASP A 379 -0.40 -16.59 7.17
N ALA A 380 -0.38 -16.63 5.83
CA ALA A 380 -0.57 -15.45 4.99
C ALA A 380 -1.98 -14.84 5.12
N PHE A 381 -2.96 -15.58 5.66
CA PHE A 381 -4.34 -15.14 5.91
C PHE A 381 -4.74 -15.17 7.39
N ASN A 382 -3.76 -15.23 8.29
CA ASN A 382 -4.02 -15.40 9.72
C ASN A 382 -4.79 -14.20 10.31
N GLU A 383 -4.33 -12.98 10.06
CA GLU A 383 -5.02 -11.77 10.55
C GLU A 383 -6.36 -11.53 9.83
N PRO A 384 -6.49 -11.61 8.50
CA PRO A 384 -7.78 -11.47 7.84
C PRO A 384 -8.87 -12.39 8.41
N CYS A 385 -8.55 -13.66 8.68
CA CYS A 385 -9.49 -14.60 9.27
C CYS A 385 -9.79 -14.28 10.75
N ALA A 386 -8.78 -13.88 11.52
CA ALA A 386 -8.98 -13.48 12.92
C ALA A 386 -9.81 -12.19 13.03
N ALA A 387 -9.54 -11.19 12.18
CA ALA A 387 -10.33 -9.96 12.11
C ALA A 387 -11.78 -10.23 11.69
N LEU A 388 -11.98 -11.14 10.73
CA LEU A 388 -13.32 -11.56 10.33
C LEU A 388 -14.07 -12.22 11.50
N ALA A 389 -13.43 -13.08 12.28
CA ALA A 389 -14.02 -13.68 13.48
C ALA A 389 -14.37 -12.62 14.54
N HIS A 390 -13.46 -11.68 14.78
CA HIS A 390 -13.66 -10.55 15.70
C HIS A 390 -14.87 -9.70 15.28
N ASN A 391 -14.89 -9.23 14.01
CA ASN A 391 -15.87 -8.29 13.52
C ASN A 391 -17.28 -8.88 13.33
N THR A 392 -17.38 -10.19 13.06
CA THR A 392 -18.67 -10.87 12.82
C THR A 392 -19.20 -11.61 14.03
N GLY A 393 -18.36 -11.95 15.01
CA GLY A 393 -18.70 -12.87 16.08
C GLY A 393 -18.91 -14.31 15.59
N ALA A 394 -18.50 -14.65 14.36
CA ALA A 394 -18.59 -15.98 13.78
C ALA A 394 -17.36 -16.84 14.09
N LEU A 395 -17.53 -18.14 14.12
CA LEU A 395 -16.43 -19.10 14.04
C LEU A 395 -15.91 -19.12 12.59
N VAL A 396 -14.70 -18.61 12.37
CA VAL A 396 -14.09 -18.64 11.02
C VAL A 396 -13.24 -19.91 10.89
N VAL A 397 -13.38 -20.60 9.77
CA VAL A 397 -12.64 -21.80 9.41
C VAL A 397 -11.91 -21.55 8.12
N SER A 398 -10.57 -21.65 8.12
CA SER A 398 -9.75 -21.50 6.92
C SER A 398 -9.12 -22.85 6.54
N PRO A 399 -9.40 -23.37 5.35
CA PRO A 399 -8.86 -24.64 4.90
C PRO A 399 -7.49 -24.47 4.23
N GLU A 400 -6.57 -25.39 4.54
CA GLU A 400 -5.45 -25.69 3.68
C GLU A 400 -5.97 -26.51 2.48
N TYR A 401 -5.56 -26.18 1.27
CA TYR A 401 -5.91 -26.92 0.08
C TYR A 401 -4.67 -27.22 -0.77
N ARG A 402 -4.75 -28.27 -1.60
CA ARG A 402 -3.65 -28.69 -2.48
C ARG A 402 -3.36 -27.65 -3.55
N LEU A 403 -2.08 -27.29 -3.68
CA LEU A 403 -1.60 -26.27 -4.60
C LEU A 403 -1.09 -26.87 -5.91
N ALA A 404 -1.29 -26.13 -6.98
CA ALA A 404 -0.71 -26.42 -8.29
C ALA A 404 0.77 -25.88 -8.35
N PRO A 405 1.59 -26.37 -9.22
CA PRO A 405 1.35 -27.41 -10.24
C PRO A 405 1.44 -28.86 -9.73
N GLU A 406 1.84 -29.09 -8.45
CA GLU A 406 1.96 -30.43 -7.89
C GLU A 406 0.60 -31.15 -7.88
N HIS A 407 -0.47 -30.38 -7.63
CA HIS A 407 -1.85 -30.83 -7.60
C HIS A 407 -2.72 -29.91 -8.45
N PRO A 408 -2.71 -30.07 -9.78
CA PRO A 408 -3.48 -29.20 -10.66
C PRO A 408 -4.99 -29.37 -10.47
N PHE A 409 -5.78 -28.56 -11.15
CA PHE A 409 -7.23 -28.69 -11.23
C PHE A 409 -7.63 -30.16 -11.53
N PRO A 410 -8.60 -30.74 -10.80
CA PRO A 410 -9.55 -30.08 -9.89
C PRO A 410 -9.19 -30.17 -8.39
N ALA A 411 -7.94 -30.45 -8.00
CA ALA A 411 -7.57 -30.77 -6.62
C ALA A 411 -8.02 -29.74 -5.58
N ALA A 412 -7.80 -28.43 -5.84
CA ALA A 412 -8.23 -27.36 -4.94
C ALA A 412 -9.77 -27.27 -4.79
N VAL A 413 -10.51 -27.53 -5.87
CA VAL A 413 -11.98 -27.59 -5.86
C VAL A 413 -12.48 -28.76 -4.99
N GLU A 414 -11.85 -29.92 -5.13
CA GLU A 414 -12.17 -31.12 -4.33
C GLU A 414 -11.90 -30.88 -2.84
N ASP A 415 -10.75 -30.28 -2.50
CA ASP A 415 -10.38 -29.99 -1.12
C ASP A 415 -11.30 -28.95 -0.48
N THR A 416 -11.67 -27.92 -1.23
CA THR A 416 -12.65 -26.90 -0.79
C THR A 416 -14.02 -27.54 -0.51
N GLN A 417 -14.47 -28.44 -1.38
CA GLN A 417 -15.73 -29.15 -1.18
C GLN A 417 -15.66 -30.10 0.03
N ALA A 418 -14.53 -30.79 0.22
CA ALA A 418 -14.30 -31.61 1.39
C ALA A 418 -14.29 -30.78 2.68
N ALA A 419 -13.67 -29.59 2.67
CA ALA A 419 -13.70 -28.69 3.80
C ALA A 419 -15.13 -28.22 4.14
N LEU A 420 -15.92 -27.84 3.13
CA LEU A 420 -17.31 -27.43 3.33
C LEU A 420 -18.16 -28.57 3.91
N THR A 421 -17.99 -29.77 3.40
CA THR A 421 -18.67 -30.98 3.92
C THR A 421 -18.25 -31.24 5.36
N TRP A 422 -16.94 -31.19 5.64
CA TRP A 422 -16.44 -31.41 7.00
C TRP A 422 -17.01 -30.36 7.99
N VAL A 423 -17.07 -29.09 7.58
CA VAL A 423 -17.69 -28.03 8.39
C VAL A 423 -19.15 -28.38 8.70
N ALA A 424 -19.94 -28.73 7.69
CA ALA A 424 -21.35 -29.09 7.89
C ALA A 424 -21.54 -30.28 8.87
N ASP A 425 -20.67 -31.29 8.78
CA ASP A 425 -20.79 -32.52 9.57
C ASP A 425 -20.21 -32.39 10.98
N ASN A 426 -19.18 -31.57 11.20
CA ASN A 426 -18.36 -31.62 12.41
C ASN A 426 -18.33 -30.32 13.22
N ILE A 427 -18.66 -29.16 12.65
CA ILE A 427 -18.41 -27.86 13.26
C ILE A 427 -19.16 -27.65 14.58
N ALA A 428 -20.28 -28.37 14.79
CA ALA A 428 -21.05 -28.31 16.02
C ALA A 428 -20.20 -28.73 17.24
N THR A 429 -19.23 -29.66 17.07
CA THR A 429 -18.33 -30.12 18.14
C THR A 429 -17.32 -29.03 18.54
N TYR A 430 -17.16 -28.02 17.70
CA TYR A 430 -16.30 -26.85 17.93
C TYR A 430 -17.12 -25.59 18.27
N GLY A 431 -18.43 -25.72 18.54
CA GLY A 431 -19.29 -24.60 18.92
C GLY A 431 -19.89 -23.83 17.76
N GLY A 432 -19.69 -24.27 16.52
CA GLY A 432 -20.32 -23.66 15.32
C GLY A 432 -21.72 -24.22 15.07
N ASP A 433 -22.50 -23.46 14.29
CA ASP A 433 -23.86 -23.82 13.87
C ASP A 433 -23.84 -24.29 12.41
N PRO A 434 -24.05 -25.58 12.12
CA PRO A 434 -24.04 -26.11 10.77
C PRO A 434 -25.19 -25.59 9.88
N GLU A 435 -26.23 -24.97 10.48
CA GLU A 435 -27.36 -24.38 9.73
C GLU A 435 -27.09 -22.93 9.33
N ARG A 436 -26.00 -22.33 9.82
CA ARG A 436 -25.62 -20.92 9.54
C ARG A 436 -24.21 -20.82 8.99
N ILE A 437 -23.96 -21.41 7.83
CA ILE A 437 -22.67 -21.44 7.16
C ILE A 437 -22.66 -20.41 6.03
N ALA A 438 -21.68 -19.52 6.02
CA ALA A 438 -21.28 -18.70 4.87
C ALA A 438 -19.96 -19.25 4.30
N VAL A 439 -19.78 -19.12 2.99
CA VAL A 439 -18.52 -19.40 2.30
C VAL A 439 -17.93 -18.11 1.75
N GLY A 440 -16.62 -17.92 1.84
CA GLY A 440 -15.96 -16.74 1.29
C GLY A 440 -14.49 -16.98 1.00
N GLY A 441 -13.85 -15.99 0.42
CA GLY A 441 -12.43 -16.02 0.13
C GLY A 441 -11.95 -14.78 -0.62
N GLU A 442 -10.65 -14.73 -0.88
CA GLU A 442 -10.01 -13.67 -1.66
C GLU A 442 -9.38 -14.26 -2.93
N SER A 443 -9.49 -13.56 -4.07
CA SER A 443 -8.80 -13.90 -5.32
C SER A 443 -9.14 -15.33 -5.80
N ALA A 444 -8.15 -16.21 -5.94
CA ALA A 444 -8.36 -17.64 -6.21
C ALA A 444 -9.22 -18.32 -5.15
N GLY A 445 -9.12 -17.91 -3.88
CA GLY A 445 -10.00 -18.40 -2.81
C GLY A 445 -11.46 -17.96 -2.98
N ALA A 446 -11.68 -16.75 -3.49
CA ALA A 446 -13.04 -16.28 -3.83
C ALA A 446 -13.60 -17.04 -5.04
N ASN A 447 -12.76 -17.39 -6.01
CA ASN A 447 -13.13 -18.32 -7.09
C ASN A 447 -13.60 -19.67 -6.54
N LEU A 448 -12.79 -20.29 -5.67
CA LEU A 448 -13.14 -21.56 -5.04
C LEU A 448 -14.42 -21.46 -4.18
N ALA A 449 -14.63 -20.32 -3.50
CA ALA A 449 -15.86 -20.07 -2.73
C ALA A 449 -17.11 -19.98 -3.64
N ALA A 450 -17.02 -19.28 -4.75
CA ALA A 450 -18.11 -19.19 -5.75
C ALA A 450 -18.44 -20.57 -6.34
N VAL A 451 -17.41 -21.34 -6.70
CA VAL A 451 -17.58 -22.73 -7.18
C VAL A 451 -18.20 -23.63 -6.11
N ALA A 452 -17.75 -23.52 -4.84
CA ALA A 452 -18.32 -24.29 -3.74
C ALA A 452 -19.81 -23.94 -3.50
N ALA A 453 -20.18 -22.67 -3.63
CA ALA A 453 -21.59 -22.25 -3.52
C ALA A 453 -22.45 -22.85 -4.65
N GLN A 454 -21.96 -22.84 -5.90
CA GLN A 454 -22.67 -23.47 -7.04
C GLN A 454 -22.81 -24.98 -6.82
N ARG A 455 -21.74 -25.68 -6.42
CA ARG A 455 -21.78 -27.11 -6.15
C ARG A 455 -22.66 -27.48 -4.97
N ALA A 456 -22.64 -26.69 -3.88
CA ALA A 456 -23.52 -26.94 -2.74
C ALA A 456 -25.00 -26.90 -3.17
N ARG A 457 -25.39 -25.99 -4.05
CA ARG A 457 -26.74 -25.93 -4.63
C ARG A 457 -27.03 -27.12 -5.55
N ASP A 458 -26.11 -27.42 -6.48
CA ASP A 458 -26.34 -28.37 -7.57
C ASP A 458 -26.28 -29.83 -7.10
N ASP A 459 -25.36 -30.14 -6.16
CA ASP A 459 -25.12 -31.49 -5.64
C ASP A 459 -25.97 -31.79 -4.38
N GLY A 460 -26.84 -30.88 -3.92
CA GLY A 460 -27.63 -31.03 -2.71
C GLY A 460 -26.79 -31.02 -1.44
N GLY A 461 -25.73 -30.23 -1.42
CA GLY A 461 -24.82 -30.02 -0.28
C GLY A 461 -25.43 -29.17 0.84
N PRO A 462 -24.60 -28.71 1.81
CA PRO A 462 -25.10 -27.89 2.92
C PRO A 462 -25.69 -26.58 2.41
N ARG A 463 -26.78 -26.15 3.06
CA ARG A 463 -27.39 -24.85 2.76
C ARG A 463 -26.45 -23.73 3.22
N LEU A 464 -26.14 -22.82 2.31
CA LEU A 464 -25.31 -21.67 2.62
C LEU A 464 -26.17 -20.43 2.91
N THR A 465 -25.79 -19.71 3.98
CA THR A 465 -26.42 -18.45 4.38
C THR A 465 -25.99 -17.30 3.48
N ALA A 466 -24.73 -17.31 3.04
CA ALA A 466 -24.15 -16.27 2.19
C ALA A 466 -22.90 -16.74 1.44
N GLN A 467 -22.50 -16.00 0.41
CA GLN A 467 -21.17 -16.08 -0.20
C GLN A 467 -20.49 -14.69 -0.18
N VAL A 468 -19.19 -14.64 0.15
CA VAL A 468 -18.39 -13.43 0.25
C VAL A 468 -17.18 -13.54 -0.68
N LEU A 469 -17.14 -12.72 -1.71
CA LEU A 469 -16.16 -12.80 -2.80
C LEU A 469 -15.32 -11.52 -2.83
N VAL A 470 -14.08 -11.59 -2.32
CA VAL A 470 -13.14 -10.46 -2.29
C VAL A 470 -12.19 -10.57 -3.48
N ALA A 471 -12.17 -9.56 -4.35
CA ALA A 471 -11.36 -9.51 -5.57
C ALA A 471 -11.38 -10.84 -6.37
N PRO A 472 -12.55 -11.40 -6.71
CA PRO A 472 -12.68 -12.76 -7.22
C PRO A 472 -12.14 -12.92 -8.64
N VAL A 473 -11.51 -14.07 -8.92
CA VAL A 473 -11.34 -14.56 -10.29
C VAL A 473 -12.64 -15.24 -10.70
N THR A 474 -13.36 -14.68 -11.66
CA THR A 474 -14.66 -15.22 -12.08
C THR A 474 -14.66 -15.79 -13.50
N ASP A 475 -13.78 -15.30 -14.35
CA ASP A 475 -13.51 -15.82 -15.69
C ASP A 475 -12.05 -15.55 -16.11
N PRO A 476 -11.14 -16.52 -16.03
CA PRO A 476 -9.73 -16.34 -16.43
C PRO A 476 -9.53 -15.86 -17.88
N LEU A 477 -10.53 -16.04 -18.74
CA LEU A 477 -10.50 -15.62 -20.14
C LEU A 477 -11.30 -14.32 -20.41
N ALA A 478 -11.71 -13.61 -19.38
CA ALA A 478 -12.44 -12.34 -19.55
C ALA A 478 -11.58 -11.29 -20.26
N GLU A 479 -12.21 -10.53 -21.16
CA GLU A 479 -11.61 -9.39 -21.85
C GLU A 479 -12.27 -8.08 -21.37
N THR A 480 -11.88 -7.62 -20.20
CA THR A 480 -12.47 -6.44 -19.56
C THR A 480 -11.63 -5.18 -19.75
N ALA A 481 -12.23 -4.02 -19.46
CA ALA A 481 -11.50 -2.76 -19.49
C ALA A 481 -10.44 -2.70 -18.38
N SER A 482 -10.72 -3.22 -17.17
CA SER A 482 -9.74 -3.28 -16.08
C SER A 482 -8.55 -4.16 -16.40
N ARG A 483 -8.74 -5.29 -17.10
CA ARG A 483 -7.63 -6.14 -17.56
C ARG A 483 -6.70 -5.43 -18.55
N LYS A 484 -7.23 -4.52 -19.35
CA LYS A 484 -6.43 -3.70 -20.27
C LYS A 484 -5.76 -2.55 -19.54
N LEU A 485 -6.51 -1.84 -18.71
CA LEU A 485 -6.03 -0.66 -17.97
C LEU A 485 -4.94 -1.03 -16.95
N PHE A 486 -5.10 -2.14 -16.25
CA PHE A 486 -4.20 -2.63 -15.21
C PHE A 486 -3.39 -3.86 -15.66
N ALA A 487 -3.10 -3.96 -16.95
CA ALA A 487 -2.38 -5.12 -17.52
C ALA A 487 -1.03 -5.39 -16.83
N HIS A 488 -0.34 -4.33 -16.45
CA HIS A 488 0.94 -4.36 -15.72
C HIS A 488 0.78 -3.96 -14.27
N GLY A 489 -0.44 -4.01 -13.74
CA GLY A 489 -0.86 -3.39 -12.48
C GLY A 489 0.04 -3.63 -11.28
N PRO A 490 -0.12 -2.85 -10.22
CA PRO A 490 0.65 -3.08 -9.01
C PRO A 490 0.23 -4.42 -8.38
N VAL A 491 1.19 -5.27 -8.03
CA VAL A 491 1.05 -6.59 -7.40
C VAL A 491 0.53 -7.69 -8.32
N LEU A 492 -0.52 -7.46 -9.10
CA LEU A 492 -1.12 -8.46 -10.00
C LEU A 492 -1.14 -7.94 -11.44
N SER A 493 -0.40 -8.60 -12.33
CA SER A 493 -0.42 -8.35 -13.78
C SER A 493 -1.22 -9.43 -14.52
N ILE A 494 -1.62 -9.13 -15.75
CA ILE A 494 -2.29 -10.13 -16.62
C ILE A 494 -1.34 -11.26 -16.99
N GLU A 495 -0.04 -10.98 -17.15
CA GLU A 495 0.98 -12.01 -17.37
C GLU A 495 1.05 -12.98 -16.19
N LEU A 496 1.06 -12.47 -14.96
CA LEU A 496 1.06 -13.29 -13.75
C LEU A 496 -0.24 -14.10 -13.63
N CYS A 497 -1.40 -13.51 -13.91
CA CYS A 497 -2.68 -14.24 -13.98
C CYS A 497 -2.64 -15.41 -14.95
N ALA A 498 -2.16 -15.17 -16.17
CA ALA A 498 -2.06 -16.21 -17.20
C ALA A 498 -1.08 -17.32 -16.81
N ARG A 499 0.06 -16.96 -16.20
CA ARG A 499 1.06 -17.91 -15.71
C ARG A 499 0.50 -18.79 -14.58
N MET A 500 -0.19 -18.21 -13.60
CA MET A 500 -0.82 -18.95 -12.51
C MET A 500 -1.92 -19.90 -13.04
N ALA A 501 -2.78 -19.40 -13.92
CA ALA A 501 -3.82 -20.23 -14.55
C ALA A 501 -3.21 -21.38 -15.37
N GLY A 502 -2.11 -21.16 -16.07
CA GLY A 502 -1.40 -22.21 -16.82
C GLY A 502 -0.73 -23.27 -15.94
N MET A 503 -0.33 -22.93 -14.70
CA MET A 503 0.15 -23.92 -13.71
C MET A 503 -1.02 -24.67 -13.08
N TYR A 504 -2.15 -24.01 -12.87
CA TYR A 504 -3.34 -24.62 -12.24
C TYR A 504 -4.06 -25.57 -13.19
N VAL A 505 -4.14 -25.24 -14.47
CA VAL A 505 -4.95 -25.98 -15.47
C VAL A 505 -4.04 -26.63 -16.49
N ALA A 506 -3.96 -27.96 -16.46
CA ALA A 506 -3.12 -28.72 -17.39
C ALA A 506 -3.66 -28.71 -18.85
N ASP A 507 -4.99 -28.71 -19.01
CA ASP A 507 -5.65 -28.61 -20.32
C ASP A 507 -6.30 -27.23 -20.48
N PRO A 508 -5.81 -26.35 -21.36
CA PRO A 508 -6.38 -25.03 -21.57
C PRO A 508 -7.89 -25.01 -21.91
N ALA A 509 -8.43 -26.09 -22.48
CA ALA A 509 -9.86 -26.20 -22.75
C ALA A 509 -10.70 -26.18 -21.48
N ALA A 510 -10.14 -26.60 -20.35
CA ALA A 510 -10.83 -26.60 -19.06
C ALA A 510 -11.00 -25.17 -18.49
N LEU A 511 -10.28 -24.15 -18.96
CA LEU A 511 -10.44 -22.74 -18.53
C LEU A 511 -11.86 -22.19 -18.73
N THR A 512 -12.67 -22.82 -19.61
CA THR A 512 -14.08 -22.47 -19.80
C THR A 512 -15.04 -23.25 -18.89
N SER A 513 -14.52 -24.19 -18.09
CA SER A 513 -15.33 -24.95 -17.15
C SER A 513 -15.92 -24.06 -16.05
N PRO A 514 -17.20 -24.18 -15.69
CA PRO A 514 -17.77 -23.47 -14.54
C PRO A 514 -17.06 -23.74 -13.21
N LEU A 515 -16.34 -24.83 -13.08
CA LEU A 515 -15.50 -25.14 -11.90
C LEU A 515 -14.19 -24.35 -11.84
N ILE A 516 -13.88 -23.56 -12.88
CA ILE A 516 -12.74 -22.64 -12.95
C ILE A 516 -13.24 -21.21 -13.24
N ALA A 517 -14.23 -21.09 -14.09
CA ALA A 517 -14.86 -19.85 -14.50
C ALA A 517 -16.32 -19.82 -14.01
N PRO A 518 -16.60 -19.53 -12.73
CA PRO A 518 -17.94 -19.58 -12.17
C PRO A 518 -18.92 -18.62 -12.90
N ALA A 519 -18.46 -17.57 -13.54
CA ALA A 519 -19.27 -16.69 -14.35
C ALA A 519 -19.83 -17.36 -15.62
N ARG A 520 -19.27 -18.50 -16.06
CA ARG A 520 -19.72 -19.27 -17.22
C ARG A 520 -20.74 -20.36 -16.87
N ALA A 521 -21.19 -20.45 -15.60
CA ALA A 521 -22.23 -21.38 -15.22
C ALA A 521 -23.52 -21.09 -16.00
N ALA A 522 -24.20 -22.13 -16.45
CA ALA A 522 -25.42 -22.01 -17.25
C ALA A 522 -26.60 -21.45 -16.44
N ASP A 523 -26.61 -21.64 -15.14
CA ASP A 523 -27.64 -21.15 -14.21
C ASP A 523 -26.97 -20.64 -12.93
N LEU A 524 -27.26 -19.39 -12.58
CA LEU A 524 -26.82 -18.74 -11.35
C LEU A 524 -27.97 -18.52 -10.36
N SER A 525 -29.18 -18.98 -10.68
CA SER A 525 -30.35 -18.83 -9.82
C SER A 525 -30.23 -19.70 -8.55
N GLY A 526 -30.92 -19.31 -7.48
CA GLY A 526 -30.96 -20.08 -6.24
C GLY A 526 -29.65 -20.16 -5.44
N LEU A 527 -28.62 -19.44 -5.84
CA LEU A 527 -27.41 -19.26 -5.06
C LEU A 527 -27.65 -18.42 -3.80
N PRO A 528 -26.83 -18.56 -2.75
CA PRO A 528 -26.97 -17.78 -1.54
C PRO A 528 -26.73 -16.28 -1.78
N PRO A 529 -27.29 -15.38 -0.95
CA PRO A 529 -26.96 -13.96 -0.99
C PRO A 529 -25.47 -13.71 -1.12
N ALA A 530 -25.08 -12.79 -1.99
CA ALA A 530 -23.68 -12.57 -2.36
C ALA A 530 -23.20 -11.16 -1.99
N LEU A 531 -22.00 -11.08 -1.40
CA LEU A 531 -21.21 -9.87 -1.30
C LEU A 531 -20.04 -9.98 -2.27
N VAL A 532 -19.92 -9.03 -3.20
CA VAL A 532 -18.78 -8.96 -4.13
C VAL A 532 -18.03 -7.66 -3.91
N LEU A 533 -16.79 -7.77 -3.44
CA LEU A 533 -15.91 -6.65 -3.14
C LEU A 533 -14.78 -6.61 -4.17
N THR A 534 -14.60 -5.46 -4.84
CA THR A 534 -13.57 -5.29 -5.86
C THR A 534 -12.61 -4.16 -5.49
N MET A 535 -11.37 -4.28 -5.92
CA MET A 535 -10.35 -3.24 -5.73
C MET A 535 -10.34 -2.32 -6.95
N GLY A 536 -10.24 -1.01 -6.71
CA GLY A 536 -10.30 0.01 -7.77
C GLY A 536 -9.19 -0.14 -8.80
N VAL A 537 -7.98 -0.51 -8.33
CA VAL A 537 -6.79 -0.70 -9.15
C VAL A 537 -6.42 -2.19 -9.19
N ASP A 538 -7.20 -2.96 -9.92
CA ASP A 538 -7.09 -4.42 -10.00
C ASP A 538 -7.53 -4.90 -11.39
N PRO A 539 -6.73 -5.70 -12.11
CA PRO A 539 -7.16 -6.28 -13.39
C PRO A 539 -8.42 -7.13 -13.28
N LEU A 540 -8.71 -7.73 -12.12
CA LEU A 540 -9.88 -8.58 -11.89
C LEU A 540 -11.15 -7.79 -11.54
N ARG A 541 -11.07 -6.46 -11.39
CA ARG A 541 -12.18 -5.61 -10.95
C ARG A 541 -13.46 -5.83 -11.76
N ASP A 542 -13.37 -5.63 -13.07
CA ASP A 542 -14.57 -5.61 -13.92
C ASP A 542 -15.20 -7.00 -14.05
N GLU A 543 -14.42 -8.09 -14.09
CA GLU A 543 -14.98 -9.46 -14.13
C GLU A 543 -15.71 -9.81 -12.82
N GLY A 544 -15.22 -9.33 -11.67
CA GLY A 544 -15.91 -9.48 -10.39
C GLY A 544 -17.24 -8.72 -10.38
N GLU A 545 -17.27 -7.49 -10.89
CA GLU A 545 -18.48 -6.69 -11.00
C GLU A 545 -19.49 -7.25 -12.04
N ASP A 546 -18.97 -7.80 -13.15
CA ASP A 546 -19.79 -8.51 -14.15
C ASP A 546 -20.47 -9.73 -13.54
N TYR A 547 -19.75 -10.49 -12.72
CA TYR A 547 -20.30 -11.63 -12.01
C TYR A 547 -21.38 -11.21 -10.99
N ALA A 548 -21.14 -10.12 -10.25
CA ALA A 548 -22.14 -9.55 -9.35
C ALA A 548 -23.44 -9.18 -10.11
N ARG A 549 -23.30 -8.55 -11.29
CA ARG A 549 -24.45 -8.22 -12.16
C ARG A 549 -25.15 -9.47 -12.67
N ALA A 550 -24.41 -10.51 -13.04
CA ALA A 550 -24.97 -11.77 -13.50
C ALA A 550 -25.77 -12.50 -12.39
N LEU A 551 -25.23 -12.54 -11.17
CA LEU A 551 -25.92 -13.06 -10.00
C LEU A 551 -27.23 -12.31 -9.73
N ALA A 552 -27.19 -10.97 -9.73
CA ALA A 552 -28.37 -10.14 -9.53
C ALA A 552 -29.43 -10.35 -10.62
N ALA A 553 -29.01 -10.47 -11.88
CA ALA A 553 -29.90 -10.78 -13.02
C ALA A 553 -30.55 -12.17 -12.90
N ALA A 554 -29.89 -13.12 -12.24
CA ALA A 554 -30.42 -14.45 -11.91
C ALA A 554 -31.33 -14.47 -10.66
N GLY A 555 -31.59 -13.31 -10.03
CA GLY A 555 -32.46 -13.17 -8.87
C GLY A 555 -31.79 -13.45 -7.53
N VAL A 556 -30.46 -13.54 -7.46
CA VAL A 556 -29.69 -13.62 -6.23
C VAL A 556 -29.63 -12.25 -5.55
N PRO A 557 -29.87 -12.10 -4.25
CA PRO A 557 -29.61 -10.86 -3.52
C PRO A 557 -28.10 -10.57 -3.54
N VAL A 558 -27.70 -9.41 -4.10
CA VAL A 558 -26.28 -9.04 -4.25
C VAL A 558 -26.02 -7.67 -3.67
N GLU A 559 -24.99 -7.57 -2.84
CA GLU A 559 -24.30 -6.33 -2.53
C GLU A 559 -22.96 -6.32 -3.26
N SER A 560 -22.63 -5.21 -3.93
CA SER A 560 -21.35 -5.03 -4.60
C SER A 560 -20.76 -3.69 -4.23
N ARG A 561 -19.47 -3.68 -3.87
CA ARG A 561 -18.76 -2.46 -3.51
C ARG A 561 -17.36 -2.47 -4.12
N ARG A 562 -16.98 -1.37 -4.77
CA ARG A 562 -15.63 -1.09 -5.22
C ARG A 562 -14.90 -0.23 -4.17
N PHE A 563 -13.67 -0.58 -3.87
CA PHE A 563 -12.78 0.22 -3.02
C PHE A 563 -11.78 0.96 -3.92
N GLU A 564 -12.11 2.21 -4.22
CA GLU A 564 -11.27 3.05 -5.07
C GLU A 564 -9.88 3.24 -4.45
N GLY A 565 -8.84 3.17 -5.28
CA GLY A 565 -7.45 3.30 -4.87
C GLY A 565 -6.84 2.04 -4.23
N LEU A 566 -7.62 1.06 -3.81
CA LEU A 566 -7.07 -0.19 -3.28
C LEU A 566 -6.62 -1.12 -4.42
N ILE A 567 -5.58 -1.90 -4.11
CA ILE A 567 -4.94 -2.85 -5.01
C ILE A 567 -5.32 -4.29 -4.68
N HIS A 568 -5.05 -5.20 -5.60
CA HIS A 568 -5.21 -6.63 -5.34
C HIS A 568 -4.45 -7.04 -4.08
N THR A 569 -4.94 -8.02 -3.30
CA THR A 569 -4.36 -8.52 -2.03
C THR A 569 -4.32 -7.53 -0.86
N THR A 570 -4.98 -6.38 -0.95
CA THR A 570 -5.05 -5.39 0.17
C THR A 570 -5.49 -6.03 1.47
N LEU A 571 -6.41 -7.00 1.44
CA LEU A 571 -6.93 -7.68 2.64
C LEU A 571 -5.80 -8.34 3.46
N SER A 572 -4.79 -8.92 2.79
CA SER A 572 -3.64 -9.59 3.43
C SER A 572 -2.51 -8.63 3.82
N MET A 573 -2.63 -7.34 3.49
CA MET A 573 -1.64 -6.29 3.79
C MET A 573 -2.17 -5.25 4.78
N SER A 574 -2.96 -5.68 5.76
CA SER A 574 -3.68 -4.82 6.72
C SER A 574 -2.75 -3.94 7.59
N GLY A 575 -1.50 -4.32 7.80
CA GLY A 575 -0.51 -3.52 8.53
C GLY A 575 -0.10 -2.25 7.75
N PRO A 576 0.51 -2.38 6.58
CA PRO A 576 0.93 -1.24 5.78
C PRO A 576 -0.21 -0.50 5.07
N ILE A 577 -1.36 -1.15 4.84
CA ILE A 577 -2.53 -0.55 4.16
C ILE A 577 -3.73 -0.55 5.12
N PRO A 578 -3.85 0.45 6.00
CA PRO A 578 -4.90 0.47 7.04
C PRO A 578 -6.34 0.41 6.49
N ARG A 579 -6.55 0.83 5.25
CA ARG A 579 -7.84 0.74 4.56
C ARG A 579 -8.32 -0.69 4.30
N ALA A 580 -7.49 -1.72 4.53
CA ALA A 580 -7.92 -3.12 4.58
C ALA A 580 -9.06 -3.34 5.60
N ALA A 581 -9.10 -2.55 6.68
CA ALA A 581 -10.19 -2.55 7.65
C ALA A 581 -11.56 -2.22 7.02
N GLU A 582 -11.61 -1.38 5.98
CA GLU A 582 -12.86 -1.06 5.27
C GLU A 582 -13.46 -2.30 4.58
N ILE A 583 -12.60 -3.21 4.09
CA ILE A 583 -13.01 -4.48 3.47
C ILE A 583 -13.58 -5.41 4.56
N GLN A 584 -12.87 -5.53 5.68
CA GLN A 584 -13.27 -6.36 6.82
C GLN A 584 -14.62 -5.87 7.41
N GLU A 585 -14.81 -4.55 7.54
CA GLU A 585 -16.05 -3.93 8.00
C GLU A 585 -17.22 -4.17 7.02
N ALA A 586 -16.97 -4.08 5.71
CA ALA A 586 -17.99 -4.36 4.71
C ALA A 586 -18.48 -5.81 4.79
N VAL A 587 -17.57 -6.76 4.99
CA VAL A 587 -17.92 -8.18 5.19
C VAL A 587 -18.76 -8.37 6.45
N ALA A 588 -18.38 -7.75 7.56
CA ALA A 588 -19.13 -7.84 8.81
C ALA A 588 -20.54 -7.21 8.68
N THR A 589 -20.62 -6.04 8.07
CA THR A 589 -21.89 -5.33 7.83
C THR A 589 -22.86 -6.18 7.02
N PHE A 590 -22.38 -6.93 6.05
CA PHE A 590 -23.18 -7.84 5.24
C PHE A 590 -23.59 -9.11 5.98
N LEU A 591 -22.65 -9.78 6.69
CA LEU A 591 -22.89 -11.11 7.28
C LEU A 591 -23.71 -11.07 8.57
N VAL A 592 -23.47 -10.09 9.47
CA VAL A 592 -24.09 -10.06 10.81
C VAL A 592 -25.64 -10.06 10.76
N PRO A 593 -26.29 -9.25 9.91
CA PRO A 593 -27.75 -9.29 9.77
C PRO A 593 -28.27 -10.63 9.25
N LEU A 594 -27.56 -11.28 8.29
CA LEU A 594 -27.97 -12.56 7.71
C LEU A 594 -27.89 -13.69 8.74
N PHE A 595 -26.85 -13.70 9.56
CA PHE A 595 -26.70 -14.65 10.66
C PHE A 595 -27.76 -14.48 11.76
N SER A 596 -28.24 -13.25 11.96
CA SER A 596 -29.28 -12.96 12.94
C SER A 596 -30.69 -13.34 12.43
N ALA A 597 -30.95 -13.13 11.13
CA ALA A 597 -32.24 -13.40 10.51
C ALA A 597 -32.58 -14.91 10.45
N SER A 598 -31.59 -15.79 10.32
CA SER A 598 -31.78 -17.24 10.29
C SER A 598 -32.24 -17.83 11.63
N ASN A 599 -32.16 -17.08 12.74
CA ASN A 599 -32.65 -17.46 14.06
C ASN A 599 -34.14 -17.12 14.32
N ALA A 600 -34.81 -16.43 13.40
CA ALA A 600 -36.24 -16.15 13.57
C ALA A 600 -37.05 -17.44 13.37
N PRO A 601 -37.86 -17.90 14.35
CA PRO A 601 -38.69 -19.07 14.16
C PRO A 601 -39.64 -18.82 12.99
N THR A 602 -39.64 -19.74 12.00
CA THR A 602 -40.62 -19.74 10.92
C THR A 602 -41.99 -19.92 11.58
N THR A 603 -42.74 -18.83 11.79
CA THR A 603 -44.16 -18.94 12.14
C THR A 603 -44.86 -19.50 10.90
N VAL A 604 -45.02 -20.82 10.88
CA VAL A 604 -45.93 -21.48 9.96
C VAL A 604 -47.32 -21.00 10.35
N GLY A 605 -47.84 -20.02 9.61
CA GLY A 605 -49.22 -19.62 9.70
C GLY A 605 -50.12 -20.81 9.31
N SER A 606 -50.88 -21.28 10.29
CA SER A 606 -51.95 -22.28 10.15
C SER A 606 -53.09 -21.74 9.33
#